data_32f68450cd154687616f8c158553a440
#
_entry.id   32f68450cd154687616f8c158553a440
#
_cell.length_a   1.000
_cell.length_b   1.000
_cell.length_c   1.000
_cell.angle_alpha   90.00
_cell.angle_beta   90.00
_cell.angle_gamma   90.00
#
_symmetry.space_group_name_H-M   'P 1'
#
loop_
_entity.id
_entity.type
_entity.pdbx_description
1 polymer ?
#
loop_
_entity_poly.entity_id
_entity_poly.type
_entity_poly.pdbx_seq_one_letter_code
_entity_poly.pdbx_strand_id
1 'polypeptide(L)'
;MKLKNKSRDRLAFTCIAVFTLAASVMAQSSARTVEAAAKPGHPWHVFPTRTVADLPGAASEKMDAQFTSYGGQAAQKVKATGFFYATKLGSRWWLVDPEGGLFLNKGVVGVAPLRTSGAQAAFKSKFGSLTNWAAQTTSQLHDLGFNGLGAWSDTATMAAAPQPSNYTRIWNFMASYGHKRGGTIMQPGHTGYPNDCIFVFDPGFETFCDEWAKQLAADKNDPHLLGHFSDNELPFHRGALTNYLALPKSDPGQQAAMAWLQTRHGTSAGVKAITVQDDHDFLEFVVARYFRIVAAAIKKYDPNHLYLGSRFYGRGLSAPEIFQAAGPFVDVISVNYYNAWTPDAARLATWERESHKPILITEWYAKGMDSGMGNTGGAGWLVKTQRERGEFYENFTLGLLESKVCVGWDWFKYIDNDPADTKTDLSNRDSNKGLFNNRFEPYLPLLESMKRINQRAYSLIQYFDGKSPLASKL
;
A
#
# COMPACT_ATOMS: atom_id res chain seq x y z
N MET A 1 -78.30 -47.07 60.37
CA MET A 1 -78.98 -45.78 60.20
C MET A 1 -78.18 -44.92 59.25
N LYS A 2 -78.76 -44.51 58.15
CA LYS A 2 -78.05 -44.00 56.90
C LYS A 2 -77.60 -42.57 57.08
N LEU A 3 -76.35 -42.28 56.74
CA LEU A 3 -75.82 -40.92 56.50
C LEU A 3 -75.45 -40.76 55.05
N LYS A 4 -76.07 -39.77 54.46
CA LYS A 4 -75.83 -39.35 53.04
C LYS A 4 -74.56 -38.59 52.88
N ASN A 5 -73.71 -39.01 51.97
CA ASN A 5 -72.58 -38.25 51.46
C ASN A 5 -73.03 -37.25 50.40
N LYS A 6 -72.63 -35.97 50.56
CA LYS A 6 -72.73 -34.91 49.53
C LYS A 6 -71.42 -34.81 48.83
N SER A 7 -71.42 -35.08 47.50
CA SER A 7 -70.32 -34.79 46.61
C SER A 7 -70.16 -33.28 46.40
N ARG A 8 -68.94 -32.80 46.47
CA ARG A 8 -68.55 -31.45 46.07
C ARG A 8 -67.82 -31.59 44.73
N ASP A 9 -68.46 -31.08 43.70
CA ASP A 9 -67.82 -30.88 42.38
C ASP A 9 -66.76 -29.79 42.45
N ARG A 10 -65.52 -30.13 42.12
CA ARG A 10 -64.45 -29.16 41.87
C ARG A 10 -64.33 -28.94 40.37
N LEU A 11 -64.72 -27.78 39.90
CA LEU A 11 -64.40 -27.30 38.58
C LEU A 11 -62.88 -27.08 38.52
N ALA A 12 -62.18 -27.82 37.64
CA ALA A 12 -60.79 -27.58 37.27
C ALA A 12 -60.75 -26.59 36.08
N PHE A 13 -60.27 -25.37 36.33
CA PHE A 13 -59.97 -24.42 35.31
C PHE A 13 -58.61 -24.81 34.71
N THR A 14 -58.58 -25.30 33.45
CA THR A 14 -57.39 -25.56 32.70
C THR A 14 -56.99 -24.25 32.02
N CYS A 15 -55.95 -23.55 32.53
CA CYS A 15 -55.31 -22.45 31.85
C CYS A 15 -54.43 -23.03 30.70
N ILE A 16 -54.86 -22.85 29.46
CA ILE A 16 -54.02 -23.09 28.27
C ILE A 16 -53.13 -21.87 28.10
N ALA A 17 -51.86 -21.99 28.49
CA ALA A 17 -50.82 -21.01 28.17
C ALA A 17 -50.42 -21.18 26.69
N VAL A 18 -50.87 -20.26 25.86
CA VAL A 18 -50.40 -20.17 24.46
C VAL A 18 -49.01 -19.53 24.48
N PHE A 19 -47.97 -20.35 24.38
CA PHE A 19 -46.61 -19.89 24.08
C PHE A 19 -46.55 -19.50 22.60
N THR A 20 -46.65 -18.22 22.29
CA THR A 20 -46.24 -17.68 21.00
C THR A 20 -44.73 -17.70 20.93
N LEU A 21 -44.16 -18.71 20.25
CA LEU A 21 -42.78 -18.72 19.83
C LEU A 21 -42.63 -17.62 18.76
N ALA A 22 -42.13 -16.45 19.14
CA ALA A 22 -41.62 -15.47 18.20
C ALA A 22 -40.31 -16.02 17.63
N ALA A 23 -40.40 -16.71 16.50
CA ALA A 23 -39.24 -17.07 15.73
C ALA A 23 -38.64 -15.77 15.16
N SER A 24 -37.60 -15.25 15.82
CA SER A 24 -36.74 -14.23 15.27
C SER A 24 -36.05 -14.83 14.03
N VAL A 25 -36.64 -14.61 12.88
CA VAL A 25 -35.93 -14.82 11.59
C VAL A 25 -34.82 -13.81 11.56
N MET A 26 -33.66 -14.19 12.08
CA MET A 26 -32.40 -13.53 11.72
C MET A 26 -32.26 -13.76 10.23
N ALA A 27 -32.60 -12.75 9.44
CA ALA A 27 -32.23 -12.73 8.02
C ALA A 27 -30.71 -12.88 7.98
N GLN A 28 -30.23 -14.07 7.63
CA GLN A 28 -28.84 -14.26 7.21
C GLN A 28 -28.65 -13.34 6.00
N SER A 29 -28.07 -12.16 6.22
CA SER A 29 -27.64 -11.31 5.13
C SER A 29 -26.67 -12.17 4.32
N SER A 30 -27.03 -12.47 3.08
CA SER A 30 -26.10 -13.16 2.16
C SER A 30 -24.80 -12.37 2.16
N ALA A 31 -23.68 -13.06 2.42
CA ALA A 31 -22.38 -12.41 2.44
C ALA A 31 -22.20 -11.60 1.14
N ARG A 32 -21.87 -10.32 1.29
CA ARG A 32 -21.62 -9.43 0.14
C ARG A 32 -20.54 -10.02 -0.75
N THR A 33 -20.75 -9.97 -2.06
CA THR A 33 -19.75 -10.39 -3.05
C THR A 33 -19.64 -9.34 -4.15
N VAL A 34 -18.47 -9.26 -4.75
CA VAL A 34 -18.20 -8.46 -5.96
C VAL A 34 -17.59 -9.37 -7.02
N GLU A 35 -18.01 -9.19 -8.26
CA GLU A 35 -17.38 -9.84 -9.39
C GLU A 35 -16.24 -8.98 -9.93
N ALA A 36 -15.06 -9.59 -10.14
CA ALA A 36 -13.92 -8.91 -10.73
C ALA A 36 -13.17 -9.80 -11.73
N ALA A 37 -12.53 -9.15 -12.69
CA ALA A 37 -11.65 -9.78 -13.68
C ALA A 37 -10.27 -9.11 -13.65
N ALA A 38 -9.26 -9.73 -14.23
CA ALA A 38 -7.94 -9.11 -14.37
C ALA A 38 -7.95 -7.99 -15.40
N LYS A 39 -8.60 -8.21 -16.55
CA LYS A 39 -8.68 -7.30 -17.71
C LYS A 39 -9.97 -7.55 -18.49
N PRO A 40 -10.36 -6.66 -19.41
CA PRO A 40 -11.43 -6.93 -20.36
C PRO A 40 -11.21 -8.24 -21.13
N GLY A 41 -12.25 -9.05 -21.26
CA GLY A 41 -12.17 -10.37 -21.91
C GLY A 41 -11.61 -11.50 -21.06
N HIS A 42 -11.12 -11.25 -19.87
CA HIS A 42 -10.71 -12.30 -18.93
C HIS A 42 -11.91 -12.84 -18.12
N PRO A 43 -11.79 -14.08 -17.58
CA PRO A 43 -12.83 -14.64 -16.72
C PRO A 43 -13.14 -13.76 -15.51
N TRP A 44 -14.43 -13.63 -15.18
CA TRP A 44 -14.91 -12.97 -13.98
C TRP A 44 -14.94 -13.97 -12.81
N HIS A 45 -14.47 -13.52 -11.66
CA HIS A 45 -14.46 -14.29 -10.43
C HIS A 45 -15.27 -13.57 -9.38
N VAL A 46 -16.00 -14.32 -8.55
CA VAL A 46 -16.79 -13.81 -7.43
C VAL A 46 -15.90 -13.76 -6.18
N PHE A 47 -15.80 -12.62 -5.57
CA PHE A 47 -14.99 -12.40 -4.37
C PHE A 47 -15.87 -12.03 -3.18
N PRO A 48 -15.78 -12.76 -2.04
CA PRO A 48 -16.33 -12.28 -0.77
C PRO A 48 -15.76 -10.90 -0.45
N THR A 49 -16.63 -9.97 -0.08
CA THR A 49 -16.27 -8.57 0.09
C THR A 49 -16.86 -8.05 1.38
N ARG A 50 -16.05 -7.39 2.19
CA ARG A 50 -16.49 -6.74 3.44
C ARG A 50 -16.45 -5.22 3.27
N THR A 51 -17.44 -4.54 3.81
CA THR A 51 -17.45 -3.09 3.97
C THR A 51 -17.62 -2.73 5.44
N VAL A 52 -17.45 -1.48 5.80
CA VAL A 52 -17.69 -1.01 7.18
C VAL A 52 -19.12 -1.32 7.63
N ALA A 53 -20.08 -1.28 6.71
CA ALA A 53 -21.49 -1.58 7.00
C ALA A 53 -21.74 -3.06 7.36
N ASP A 54 -20.88 -3.97 6.95
CA ASP A 54 -21.00 -5.41 7.20
C ASP A 54 -20.36 -5.82 8.54
N LEU A 55 -19.65 -4.90 9.23
CA LEU A 55 -19.03 -5.19 10.53
C LEU A 55 -20.05 -4.98 11.66
N PRO A 56 -20.32 -6.00 12.50
CA PRO A 56 -21.25 -5.87 13.61
C PRO A 56 -20.89 -4.70 14.53
N GLY A 57 -21.80 -3.72 14.67
CA GLY A 57 -21.62 -2.56 15.53
C GLY A 57 -20.65 -1.47 15.03
N ALA A 58 -19.80 -1.73 14.04
CA ALA A 58 -18.82 -0.74 13.56
C ALA A 58 -19.47 0.45 12.82
N ALA A 59 -20.67 0.27 12.26
CA ALA A 59 -21.40 1.36 11.60
C ALA A 59 -21.81 2.49 12.56
N SER A 60 -21.91 2.21 13.87
CA SER A 60 -22.22 3.17 14.94
C SER A 60 -20.98 3.82 15.55
N GLU A 61 -19.77 3.38 15.19
CA GLU A 61 -18.53 4.02 15.65
C GLU A 61 -18.46 5.45 15.16
N LYS A 62 -18.03 6.36 16.04
CA LYS A 62 -17.85 7.76 15.72
C LYS A 62 -16.69 7.91 14.72
N MET A 63 -16.79 8.94 13.91
CA MET A 63 -15.63 9.38 13.13
C MET A 63 -14.47 9.71 14.07
N ASP A 64 -13.26 9.38 13.61
CA ASP A 64 -12.05 9.78 14.31
C ASP A 64 -12.05 11.29 14.51
N ALA A 65 -11.67 11.72 15.71
CA ALA A 65 -11.60 13.14 16.08
C ALA A 65 -10.31 13.39 16.86
N GLN A 66 -9.88 14.65 16.91
CA GLN A 66 -8.69 15.08 17.61
C GLN A 66 -7.40 14.49 17.01
N PHE A 67 -6.94 15.16 15.96
CA PHE A 67 -5.68 14.86 15.31
C PHE A 67 -4.59 15.89 15.70
N THR A 68 -3.34 15.44 15.60
CA THR A 68 -2.18 16.33 15.56
C THR A 68 -2.20 17.14 14.26
N SER A 69 -1.30 18.12 14.11
CA SER A 69 -1.14 18.87 12.86
C SER A 69 -0.72 17.97 11.68
N TYR A 70 -0.18 16.78 11.94
CA TYR A 70 0.23 15.81 10.92
C TYR A 70 -0.81 14.72 10.66
N GLY A 71 -1.91 14.68 11.42
CA GLY A 71 -3.00 13.72 11.25
C GLY A 71 -2.86 12.42 12.06
N GLY A 72 -1.94 12.35 13.01
CA GLY A 72 -1.87 11.30 14.02
C GLY A 72 -2.88 11.50 15.14
N GLN A 73 -3.15 10.47 15.93
CA GLN A 73 -4.07 10.57 17.08
C GLN A 73 -3.50 11.47 18.16
N ALA A 74 -4.20 12.58 18.48
CA ALA A 74 -3.79 13.49 19.55
C ALA A 74 -4.03 12.92 20.96
N ALA A 75 -5.00 12.00 21.11
CA ALA A 75 -5.38 11.37 22.38
C ALA A 75 -4.40 10.29 22.85
N GLN A 76 -3.60 9.70 21.94
CA GLN A 76 -2.62 8.68 22.26
C GLN A 76 -1.25 9.12 21.76
N LYS A 77 -0.49 9.76 22.64
CA LYS A 77 0.85 10.27 22.32
C LYS A 77 1.94 9.40 22.97
N VAL A 78 3.00 9.22 22.21
CA VAL A 78 4.27 8.66 22.66
C VAL A 78 5.35 9.73 22.55
N LYS A 79 6.64 9.38 22.57
CA LYS A 79 7.73 10.34 22.47
C LYS A 79 7.70 11.09 21.15
N ALA A 80 7.55 12.41 21.18
CA ALA A 80 7.74 13.28 20.02
C ALA A 80 9.24 13.41 19.70
N THR A 81 9.60 13.33 18.41
CA THR A 81 10.99 13.45 17.94
C THR A 81 11.20 14.64 17.00
N GLY A 82 10.11 15.26 16.54
CA GLY A 82 10.11 16.27 15.47
C GLY A 82 10.10 15.66 14.07
N PHE A 83 10.17 14.32 13.93
CA PHE A 83 10.15 13.59 12.68
C PHE A 83 9.34 12.30 12.82
N PHE A 84 8.90 11.74 11.69
CA PHE A 84 8.22 10.45 11.68
C PHE A 84 9.16 9.30 12.05
N TYR A 85 8.67 8.33 12.81
CA TYR A 85 9.37 7.08 13.08
C TYR A 85 8.40 5.91 13.23
N ALA A 86 8.91 4.68 13.12
CA ALA A 86 8.13 3.46 13.30
C ALA A 86 8.34 2.87 14.69
N THR A 87 7.28 2.35 15.30
CA THR A 87 7.33 1.68 16.62
C THR A 87 6.30 0.56 16.71
N LYS A 88 6.57 -0.44 17.56
CA LYS A 88 5.62 -1.52 17.85
C LYS A 88 5.08 -1.35 19.27
N LEU A 89 3.78 -1.17 19.40
CA LEU A 89 3.11 -1.06 20.70
C LEU A 89 2.22 -2.29 20.91
N GLY A 90 2.60 -3.13 21.86
CA GLY A 90 1.98 -4.44 22.01
C GLY A 90 2.17 -5.31 20.76
N SER A 91 1.09 -5.75 20.14
CA SER A 91 1.13 -6.57 18.93
C SER A 91 1.01 -5.77 17.63
N ARG A 92 0.82 -4.43 17.71
CA ARG A 92 0.56 -3.58 16.53
C ARG A 92 1.73 -2.67 16.23
N TRP A 93 2.09 -2.57 14.95
CA TRP A 93 2.99 -1.55 14.43
C TRP A 93 2.26 -0.24 14.19
N TRP A 94 2.98 0.86 14.41
CA TRP A 94 2.55 2.23 14.20
C TRP A 94 3.67 3.05 13.56
N LEU A 95 3.29 4.03 12.75
CA LEU A 95 4.10 5.22 12.61
C LEU A 95 3.76 6.17 13.76
N VAL A 96 4.70 7.02 14.09
CA VAL A 96 4.53 8.10 15.05
C VAL A 96 4.87 9.39 14.32
N ASP A 97 4.01 10.38 14.42
CA ASP A 97 4.23 11.66 13.78
C ASP A 97 5.17 12.59 14.58
N PRO A 98 5.60 13.72 14.02
CA PRO A 98 6.53 14.64 14.68
C PRO A 98 6.11 15.13 16.06
N GLU A 99 4.80 15.22 16.34
CA GLU A 99 4.23 15.60 17.63
C GLU A 99 4.01 14.44 18.61
N GLY A 100 4.37 13.21 18.20
CA GLY A 100 4.22 12.01 19.01
C GLY A 100 2.86 11.33 18.89
N GLY A 101 1.97 11.74 17.99
CA GLY A 101 0.70 11.09 17.73
C GLY A 101 0.87 9.76 17.01
N LEU A 102 0.09 8.73 17.40
CA LEU A 102 0.05 7.47 16.66
C LEU A 102 -0.53 7.72 15.27
N PHE A 103 0.22 7.39 14.23
CA PHE A 103 -0.05 7.79 12.86
C PHE A 103 -0.25 6.59 11.93
N LEU A 104 -1.23 6.70 11.03
CA LEU A 104 -1.41 5.84 9.86
C LEU A 104 -1.26 6.70 8.60
N ASN A 105 -0.37 6.32 7.70
CA ASN A 105 -0.30 6.95 6.39
C ASN A 105 -1.52 6.51 5.55
N LYS A 106 -2.34 7.44 5.14
CA LYS A 106 -3.46 7.28 4.21
C LYS A 106 -3.19 8.16 3.02
N GLY A 107 -2.51 7.62 2.01
CA GLY A 107 -1.94 8.42 0.95
C GLY A 107 -2.55 8.17 -0.42
N VAL A 108 -2.17 9.05 -1.35
CA VAL A 108 -2.51 8.96 -2.77
C VAL A 108 -1.27 9.19 -3.60
N VAL A 109 -1.00 8.27 -4.53
CA VAL A 109 0.15 8.34 -5.45
C VAL A 109 -0.12 9.32 -6.58
N GLY A 110 0.92 10.03 -7.01
CA GLY A 110 0.91 10.85 -8.22
C GLY A 110 -0.06 12.02 -8.15
N VAL A 111 -0.13 12.72 -7.02
CA VAL A 111 -0.92 13.95 -6.88
C VAL A 111 -0.19 15.07 -7.63
N ALA A 112 -0.50 15.15 -8.92
CA ALA A 112 0.09 16.12 -9.84
C ALA A 112 -0.89 16.42 -10.98
N PRO A 113 -0.88 17.64 -11.56
CA PRO A 113 -1.70 17.94 -12.73
C PRO A 113 -1.16 17.24 -13.99
N LEU A 114 -2.06 16.83 -14.87
CA LEU A 114 -1.70 16.27 -16.17
C LEU A 114 -1.19 17.33 -17.13
N ARG A 115 -0.33 16.92 -18.07
CA ARG A 115 0.32 17.83 -19.03
C ARG A 115 -0.30 17.82 -20.44
N THR A 116 -1.32 17.00 -20.69
CA THR A 116 -2.01 16.95 -21.97
C THR A 116 -2.83 18.20 -22.21
N SER A 117 -3.05 18.59 -23.49
CA SER A 117 -3.79 19.81 -23.82
C SER A 117 -5.22 19.82 -23.27
N GLY A 118 -5.92 18.67 -23.35
CA GLY A 118 -7.28 18.53 -22.82
C GLY A 118 -7.34 18.68 -21.30
N ALA A 119 -6.42 18.05 -20.59
CA ALA A 119 -6.32 18.15 -19.13
C ALA A 119 -5.89 19.55 -18.68
N GLN A 120 -5.01 20.21 -19.41
CA GLN A 120 -4.62 21.61 -19.12
C GLN A 120 -5.78 22.58 -19.30
N ALA A 121 -6.64 22.40 -20.31
CA ALA A 121 -7.83 23.22 -20.48
C ALA A 121 -8.82 23.04 -19.30
N ALA A 122 -9.06 21.80 -18.87
CA ALA A 122 -9.88 21.49 -17.70
C ALA A 122 -9.25 22.05 -16.41
N PHE A 123 -7.95 21.92 -16.24
CA PHE A 123 -7.19 22.49 -15.12
C PHE A 123 -7.36 24.01 -15.04
N LYS A 124 -7.13 24.70 -16.17
CA LYS A 124 -7.27 26.16 -16.25
C LYS A 124 -8.70 26.62 -15.92
N SER A 125 -9.70 25.92 -16.45
CA SER A 125 -11.12 26.21 -16.19
C SER A 125 -11.50 26.00 -14.72
N LYS A 126 -11.00 24.91 -14.10
CA LYS A 126 -11.41 24.53 -12.74
C LYS A 126 -10.63 25.26 -11.64
N PHE A 127 -9.33 25.42 -11.80
CA PHE A 127 -8.43 25.92 -10.75
C PHE A 127 -7.80 27.27 -11.07
N GLY A 128 -7.60 27.59 -12.34
CA GLY A 128 -6.95 28.83 -12.81
C GLY A 128 -5.44 28.88 -12.57
N SER A 129 -4.96 28.39 -11.43
CA SER A 129 -3.53 28.40 -11.04
C SER A 129 -3.11 27.16 -10.27
N LEU A 130 -1.80 26.88 -10.22
CA LEU A 130 -1.21 25.80 -9.41
C LEU A 130 -1.46 26.02 -7.90
N THR A 131 -1.41 27.25 -7.42
CA THR A 131 -1.68 27.59 -6.02
C THR A 131 -3.12 27.22 -5.64
N ASN A 132 -4.09 27.60 -6.46
CA ASN A 132 -5.48 27.26 -6.22
C ASN A 132 -5.72 25.75 -6.30
N TRP A 133 -5.08 25.09 -7.27
CA TRP A 133 -5.14 23.63 -7.39
C TRP A 133 -4.59 22.96 -6.13
N ALA A 134 -3.42 23.36 -5.65
CA ALA A 134 -2.82 22.80 -4.45
C ALA A 134 -3.74 22.98 -3.23
N ALA A 135 -4.26 24.19 -3.00
CA ALA A 135 -5.16 24.49 -1.89
C ALA A 135 -6.46 23.65 -1.94
N GLN A 136 -7.12 23.60 -3.12
CA GLN A 136 -8.36 22.87 -3.27
C GLN A 136 -8.14 21.36 -3.19
N THR A 137 -7.08 20.85 -3.82
CA THR A 137 -6.75 19.41 -3.82
C THR A 137 -6.39 18.94 -2.41
N THR A 138 -5.58 19.70 -1.67
CA THR A 138 -5.23 19.34 -0.29
C THR A 138 -6.48 19.30 0.59
N SER A 139 -7.32 20.35 0.54
CA SER A 139 -8.58 20.39 1.29
C SER A 139 -9.47 19.19 0.93
N GLN A 140 -9.61 18.86 -0.36
CA GLN A 140 -10.44 17.77 -0.83
C GLN A 140 -9.90 16.39 -0.36
N LEU A 141 -8.59 16.19 -0.41
CA LEU A 141 -7.98 14.95 0.08
C LEU A 141 -8.15 14.80 1.61
N HIS A 142 -7.97 15.88 2.37
CA HIS A 142 -8.22 15.89 3.82
C HIS A 142 -9.70 15.59 4.14
N ASP A 143 -10.66 16.17 3.41
CA ASP A 143 -12.09 15.89 3.56
C ASP A 143 -12.44 14.42 3.29
N LEU A 144 -11.67 13.75 2.42
CA LEU A 144 -11.75 12.32 2.16
C LEU A 144 -11.01 11.47 3.20
N GLY A 145 -10.36 12.09 4.18
CA GLY A 145 -9.60 11.44 5.24
C GLY A 145 -8.21 10.96 4.84
N PHE A 146 -7.69 11.40 3.68
CA PHE A 146 -6.28 11.21 3.31
C PHE A 146 -5.40 12.23 4.04
N ASN A 147 -4.17 11.83 4.36
CA ASN A 147 -3.19 12.68 5.07
C ASN A 147 -1.77 12.57 4.46
N GLY A 148 -1.62 11.87 3.35
CA GLY A 148 -0.33 11.60 2.71
C GLY A 148 -0.34 11.77 1.20
N LEU A 149 0.76 12.28 0.66
CA LEU A 149 1.07 12.33 -0.76
C LEU A 149 2.11 11.24 -1.06
N GLY A 150 1.70 10.21 -1.82
CA GLY A 150 2.56 9.10 -2.22
C GLY A 150 3.58 9.48 -3.29
N ALA A 151 4.35 8.51 -3.73
CA ALA A 151 5.37 8.67 -4.76
C ALA A 151 4.84 9.43 -6.00
N TRP A 152 5.74 10.14 -6.69
CA TRP A 152 5.49 10.93 -7.91
C TRP A 152 4.48 12.09 -7.75
N SER A 153 4.16 12.51 -6.53
CA SER A 153 3.36 13.71 -6.29
C SER A 153 4.19 14.98 -6.51
N ASP A 154 3.54 16.05 -6.96
CA ASP A 154 4.14 17.40 -7.07
C ASP A 154 4.21 18.05 -5.68
N THR A 155 5.11 17.52 -4.85
CA THR A 155 5.25 17.92 -3.45
C THR A 155 5.67 19.38 -3.32
N ALA A 156 6.44 19.93 -4.27
CA ALA A 156 6.87 21.31 -4.25
C ALA A 156 5.69 22.29 -4.38
N THR A 157 4.77 22.01 -5.32
CA THR A 157 3.54 22.80 -5.48
C THR A 157 2.59 22.61 -4.28
N MET A 158 2.45 21.35 -3.80
CA MET A 158 1.54 21.03 -2.70
C MET A 158 1.99 21.60 -1.35
N ALA A 159 3.29 21.82 -1.13
CA ALA A 159 3.82 22.45 0.09
C ALA A 159 3.33 23.90 0.27
N ALA A 160 2.90 24.56 -0.81
CA ALA A 160 2.33 25.93 -0.75
C ALA A 160 0.85 25.96 -0.30
N ALA A 161 0.21 24.80 -0.07
CA ALA A 161 -1.17 24.75 0.41
C ALA A 161 -1.27 25.28 1.85
N PRO A 162 -2.40 25.91 2.25
CA PRO A 162 -2.59 26.44 3.61
C PRO A 162 -2.48 25.37 4.72
N GLN A 163 -2.79 24.12 4.38
CA GLN A 163 -2.64 22.96 5.26
C GLN A 163 -1.87 21.89 4.48
N PRO A 164 -0.55 21.87 4.53
CA PRO A 164 0.25 20.91 3.79
C PRO A 164 -0.01 19.48 4.27
N SER A 165 -0.03 18.55 3.34
CA SER A 165 -0.09 17.11 3.64
C SER A 165 1.32 16.58 3.88
N ASN A 166 1.41 15.49 4.64
CA ASN A 166 2.65 14.72 4.70
C ASN A 166 2.94 14.10 3.33
N TYR A 167 4.20 13.81 3.05
CA TYR A 167 4.57 13.31 1.74
C TYR A 167 5.75 12.33 1.78
N THR A 168 5.91 11.59 0.69
CA THR A 168 7.05 10.72 0.44
C THR A 168 7.81 11.18 -0.80
N ARG A 169 9.12 10.90 -0.84
CA ARG A 169 9.93 11.12 -2.04
C ARG A 169 10.45 9.80 -2.61
N ILE A 170 10.55 9.74 -3.94
CA ILE A 170 11.18 8.63 -4.65
C ILE A 170 12.39 9.14 -5.44
N TRP A 171 13.53 8.45 -5.31
CA TRP A 171 14.83 8.94 -5.82
C TRP A 171 15.34 8.15 -7.02
N ASN A 172 14.88 6.91 -7.23
CA ASN A 172 15.26 6.04 -8.32
C ASN A 172 16.79 5.85 -8.45
N PHE A 173 17.47 5.49 -7.37
CA PHE A 173 18.93 5.33 -7.32
C PHE A 173 19.44 4.37 -8.40
N MET A 174 18.92 3.15 -8.46
CA MET A 174 19.33 2.14 -9.41
C MET A 174 18.91 2.49 -10.84
N ALA A 175 17.67 2.97 -11.02
CA ALA A 175 17.18 3.38 -12.33
C ALA A 175 17.99 4.57 -12.89
N SER A 176 18.29 5.59 -12.08
CA SER A 176 19.11 6.74 -12.49
C SER A 176 20.54 6.33 -12.78
N TYR A 177 21.12 5.44 -11.97
CA TYR A 177 22.43 4.86 -12.29
C TYR A 177 22.43 4.13 -13.61
N GLY A 178 21.43 3.27 -13.82
CA GLY A 178 21.28 2.50 -15.05
C GLY A 178 21.12 3.38 -16.30
N HIS A 179 20.40 4.48 -16.21
CA HIS A 179 20.30 5.46 -17.30
C HIS A 179 21.67 6.09 -17.62
N LYS A 180 22.45 6.44 -16.60
CA LYS A 180 23.80 6.99 -16.78
C LYS A 180 24.77 5.96 -17.34
N ARG A 181 24.72 4.72 -16.84
CA ARG A 181 25.58 3.61 -17.28
C ARG A 181 25.23 3.11 -18.67
N GLY A 182 23.94 3.11 -19.00
CA GLY A 182 23.35 2.43 -20.14
C GLY A 182 22.96 0.97 -19.83
N GLY A 183 22.12 0.41 -20.70
CA GLY A 183 21.67 -0.99 -20.60
C GLY A 183 20.33 -1.21 -19.92
N THR A 184 19.64 -0.16 -19.46
CA THR A 184 18.24 -0.25 -19.01
C THR A 184 17.29 -0.26 -20.20
N ILE A 185 16.12 -0.87 -20.00
CA ILE A 185 15.00 -0.85 -20.94
C ILE A 185 13.75 -0.32 -20.21
N MET A 186 12.88 0.38 -20.94
CA MET A 186 11.60 0.78 -20.40
C MET A 186 10.64 -0.40 -20.46
N GLN A 187 10.08 -0.78 -19.31
CA GLN A 187 9.01 -1.77 -19.21
C GLN A 187 7.73 -1.08 -18.72
N PRO A 188 6.54 -1.66 -18.98
CA PRO A 188 5.30 -1.13 -18.43
C PRO A 188 5.32 -1.09 -16.89
N GLY A 189 5.31 0.13 -16.33
CA GLY A 189 5.29 0.37 -14.88
C GLY A 189 6.65 0.53 -14.21
N HIS A 190 7.75 0.07 -14.81
CA HIS A 190 9.07 0.12 -14.17
C HIS A 190 10.25 0.09 -15.15
N THR A 191 11.46 0.31 -14.63
CA THR A 191 12.71 0.15 -15.38
C THR A 191 13.12 -1.31 -15.41
N GLY A 192 13.39 -1.84 -16.60
CA GLY A 192 13.94 -3.18 -16.80
C GLY A 192 15.46 -3.18 -16.87
N TYR A 193 16.06 -4.33 -16.56
CA TYR A 193 17.50 -4.55 -16.51
C TYR A 193 17.86 -5.81 -17.33
N PRO A 194 19.10 -5.93 -17.87
CA PRO A 194 19.53 -7.13 -18.59
C PRO A 194 19.36 -8.38 -17.72
N ASN A 195 18.64 -9.38 -18.21
CA ASN A 195 18.34 -10.64 -17.49
C ASN A 195 17.77 -10.40 -16.06
N ASP A 196 17.05 -9.31 -15.84
CA ASP A 196 16.58 -8.90 -14.51
C ASP A 196 17.72 -8.69 -13.48
N CYS A 197 18.93 -8.36 -13.94
CA CYS A 197 20.11 -8.12 -13.10
C CYS A 197 20.37 -6.63 -12.91
N ILE A 198 20.14 -6.13 -11.70
CA ILE A 198 20.48 -4.74 -11.35
C ILE A 198 22.00 -4.55 -11.26
N PHE A 199 22.49 -3.34 -11.48
CA PHE A 199 23.92 -3.02 -11.60
C PHE A 199 24.63 -2.83 -10.24
N VAL A 200 24.22 -3.58 -9.23
CA VAL A 200 24.67 -3.40 -7.83
C VAL A 200 26.16 -3.76 -7.63
N PHE A 201 26.74 -4.53 -8.54
CA PHE A 201 28.15 -4.93 -8.49
C PHE A 201 29.07 -4.02 -9.32
N ASP A 202 28.51 -3.04 -10.03
CA ASP A 202 29.32 -2.09 -10.78
C ASP A 202 30.21 -1.26 -9.83
N PRO A 203 31.50 -1.08 -10.13
CA PRO A 203 32.41 -0.32 -9.27
C PRO A 203 31.98 1.12 -9.00
N GLY A 204 31.24 1.72 -9.94
CA GLY A 204 30.77 3.11 -9.83
C GLY A 204 29.44 3.28 -9.06
N PHE A 205 28.74 2.20 -8.72
CA PHE A 205 27.40 2.32 -8.15
C PHE A 205 27.39 2.97 -6.76
N GLU A 206 28.30 2.59 -5.88
CA GLU A 206 28.38 3.15 -4.52
C GLU A 206 28.73 4.65 -4.55
N THR A 207 29.71 5.05 -5.38
CA THR A 207 30.06 6.45 -5.58
C THR A 207 28.88 7.26 -6.15
N PHE A 208 28.18 6.67 -7.12
CA PHE A 208 26.98 7.30 -7.68
C PHE A 208 25.90 7.52 -6.60
N CYS A 209 25.64 6.52 -5.75
CA CYS A 209 24.65 6.63 -4.68
C CYS A 209 25.00 7.76 -3.70
N ASP A 210 26.27 7.89 -3.32
CA ASP A 210 26.73 8.96 -2.43
C ASP A 210 26.51 10.35 -3.07
N GLU A 211 26.88 10.53 -4.34
CA GLU A 211 26.68 11.79 -5.06
C GLU A 211 25.19 12.10 -5.27
N TRP A 212 24.39 11.09 -5.63
CA TRP A 212 22.95 11.24 -5.87
C TRP A 212 22.18 11.62 -4.61
N ALA A 213 22.56 11.04 -3.47
CA ALA A 213 21.91 11.27 -2.19
C ALA A 213 22.16 12.69 -1.63
N LYS A 214 23.11 13.47 -2.12
CA LYS A 214 23.33 14.86 -1.70
C LYS A 214 22.07 15.72 -1.81
N GLN A 215 21.20 15.39 -2.77
CA GLN A 215 19.94 16.09 -3.01
C GLN A 215 18.97 15.97 -1.81
N LEU A 216 19.05 14.89 -1.02
CA LEU A 216 18.18 14.66 0.13
C LEU A 216 18.37 15.72 1.22
N ALA A 217 19.55 16.31 1.30
CA ALA A 217 19.87 17.35 2.28
C ALA A 217 18.95 18.60 2.22
N ALA A 218 18.32 18.84 1.08
CA ALA A 218 17.38 19.96 0.90
C ALA A 218 16.13 19.83 1.79
N ASP A 219 15.64 18.60 1.99
CA ASP A 219 14.40 18.33 2.72
C ASP A 219 14.64 17.78 4.14
N LYS A 220 15.89 17.58 4.57
CA LYS A 220 16.24 16.86 5.81
C LYS A 220 15.66 17.42 7.12
N ASN A 221 15.15 18.65 7.09
CA ASN A 221 14.54 19.31 8.24
C ASN A 221 13.02 19.54 8.04
N ASP A 222 12.42 19.02 6.98
CA ASP A 222 10.97 19.19 6.73
C ASP A 222 10.16 18.16 7.53
N PRO A 223 9.43 18.57 8.56
CA PRO A 223 8.68 17.63 9.40
C PRO A 223 7.50 16.97 8.70
N HIS A 224 7.08 17.44 7.51
CA HIS A 224 6.03 16.82 6.70
C HIS A 224 6.56 15.70 5.82
N LEU A 225 7.87 15.57 5.62
CA LEU A 225 8.45 14.46 4.89
C LEU A 225 8.38 13.17 5.74
N LEU A 226 7.56 12.21 5.28
CA LEU A 226 7.46 10.89 5.92
C LEU A 226 8.74 10.07 5.71
N GLY A 227 9.27 10.10 4.49
CA GLY A 227 10.48 9.34 4.17
C GLY A 227 10.75 9.19 2.68
N HIS A 228 11.78 8.40 2.40
CA HIS A 228 12.36 8.21 1.08
C HIS A 228 12.17 6.80 0.56
N PHE A 229 11.63 6.65 -0.66
CA PHE A 229 11.75 5.44 -1.46
C PHE A 229 13.03 5.52 -2.30
N SER A 230 13.76 4.42 -2.39
CA SER A 230 14.99 4.38 -3.19
C SER A 230 14.74 4.11 -4.67
N ASP A 231 13.85 3.19 -4.99
CA ASP A 231 13.49 2.80 -6.35
C ASP A 231 12.05 2.26 -6.42
N ASN A 232 11.62 1.84 -7.60
CA ASN A 232 10.34 1.20 -7.84
C ASN A 232 10.51 -0.16 -8.50
N GLU A 233 9.96 -1.21 -7.86
CA GLU A 233 9.77 -2.53 -8.47
C GLU A 233 11.05 -3.14 -9.04
N LEU A 234 12.16 -3.04 -8.29
CA LEU A 234 13.40 -3.71 -8.70
C LEU A 234 13.17 -5.23 -8.84
N PRO A 235 13.76 -5.89 -9.84
CA PRO A 235 13.50 -7.28 -10.18
C PRO A 235 14.17 -8.26 -9.19
N PHE A 236 13.86 -8.12 -7.92
CA PHE A 236 14.29 -9.04 -6.89
C PHE A 236 13.42 -10.30 -6.91
N HIS A 237 13.94 -11.40 -7.42
CA HIS A 237 13.24 -12.68 -7.44
C HIS A 237 14.22 -13.84 -7.57
N ARG A 238 13.75 -15.03 -7.22
CA ARG A 238 14.50 -16.28 -7.36
C ARG A 238 14.89 -16.52 -8.82
N GLY A 239 16.01 -17.18 -9.04
CA GLY A 239 16.68 -17.31 -10.33
C GLY A 239 17.82 -16.28 -10.51
N ALA A 240 18.08 -15.43 -9.51
CA ALA A 240 19.07 -14.36 -9.59
C ALA A 240 20.46 -14.88 -9.90
N LEU A 241 20.95 -15.94 -9.25
CA LEU A 241 22.30 -16.47 -9.51
C LEU A 241 22.46 -16.91 -10.96
N THR A 242 21.50 -17.66 -11.49
CA THR A 242 21.52 -18.11 -12.90
C THR A 242 21.47 -16.93 -13.85
N ASN A 243 20.67 -15.91 -13.55
CA ASN A 243 20.51 -14.72 -14.38
C ASN A 243 21.81 -13.92 -14.44
N TYR A 244 22.46 -13.69 -13.30
CA TYR A 244 23.76 -13.00 -13.25
C TYR A 244 24.88 -13.78 -13.94
N LEU A 245 24.93 -15.09 -13.77
CA LEU A 245 25.92 -15.94 -14.48
C LEU A 245 25.73 -15.96 -15.99
N ALA A 246 24.53 -15.69 -16.48
CA ALA A 246 24.21 -15.62 -17.91
C ALA A 246 24.57 -14.25 -18.55
N LEU A 247 25.00 -13.26 -17.77
CA LEU A 247 25.51 -11.99 -18.28
C LEU A 247 26.85 -12.20 -19.02
N PRO A 248 27.28 -11.26 -19.88
CA PRO A 248 28.59 -11.29 -20.50
C PRO A 248 29.72 -11.43 -19.47
N LYS A 249 30.78 -12.21 -19.78
CA LYS A 249 31.89 -12.44 -18.84
C LYS A 249 32.62 -11.17 -18.40
N SER A 250 32.53 -10.10 -19.18
CA SER A 250 33.08 -8.78 -18.84
C SER A 250 32.19 -7.97 -17.91
N ASP A 251 30.95 -8.43 -17.63
CA ASP A 251 30.01 -7.71 -16.78
C ASP A 251 30.39 -7.90 -15.29
N PRO A 252 30.48 -6.82 -14.50
CA PRO A 252 30.80 -6.91 -13.07
C PRO A 252 29.84 -7.80 -12.28
N GLY A 253 28.57 -7.85 -12.68
CA GLY A 253 27.58 -8.73 -12.06
C GLY A 253 27.86 -10.22 -12.29
N GLN A 254 28.25 -10.57 -13.53
CA GLN A 254 28.66 -11.95 -13.87
C GLN A 254 29.90 -12.36 -13.08
N GLN A 255 30.89 -11.47 -13.03
CA GLN A 255 32.14 -11.72 -12.31
C GLN A 255 31.88 -11.91 -10.81
N ALA A 256 31.02 -11.08 -10.21
CA ALA A 256 30.63 -11.21 -8.80
C ALA A 256 29.87 -12.53 -8.54
N ALA A 257 28.95 -12.91 -9.41
CA ALA A 257 28.21 -14.18 -9.27
C ALA A 257 29.14 -15.39 -9.40
N MET A 258 30.08 -15.36 -10.34
CA MET A 258 31.05 -16.43 -10.51
C MET A 258 31.99 -16.54 -9.30
N ALA A 259 32.52 -15.42 -8.81
CA ALA A 259 33.37 -15.40 -7.63
C ALA A 259 32.62 -15.90 -6.38
N TRP A 260 31.36 -15.51 -6.21
CA TRP A 260 30.50 -15.98 -5.12
C TRP A 260 30.31 -17.51 -5.17
N LEU A 261 29.99 -18.05 -6.36
CA LEU A 261 29.81 -19.49 -6.56
C LEU A 261 31.11 -20.28 -6.28
N GLN A 262 32.24 -19.78 -6.78
CA GLN A 262 33.56 -20.40 -6.59
C GLN A 262 34.01 -20.38 -5.13
N THR A 263 33.70 -19.32 -4.40
CA THR A 263 33.97 -19.25 -2.94
C THR A 263 33.22 -20.34 -2.19
N ARG A 264 32.02 -20.69 -2.64
CA ARG A 264 31.15 -21.66 -1.97
C ARG A 264 31.42 -23.11 -2.37
N HIS A 265 31.77 -23.35 -3.61
CA HIS A 265 31.91 -24.72 -4.18
C HIS A 265 33.32 -25.03 -4.73
N GLY A 266 34.26 -24.11 -4.58
CA GLY A 266 35.63 -24.26 -5.10
C GLY A 266 35.82 -23.66 -6.52
N THR A 267 37.08 -23.44 -6.88
CA THR A 267 37.46 -22.68 -8.09
C THR A 267 37.04 -23.33 -9.43
N SER A 268 36.80 -24.63 -9.43
CA SER A 268 36.28 -25.35 -10.61
C SER A 268 34.76 -25.37 -10.73
N ALA A 269 34.03 -24.78 -9.76
CA ALA A 269 32.57 -24.74 -9.77
C ALA A 269 32.05 -23.97 -10.99
N GLY A 270 31.05 -24.52 -11.63
CA GLY A 270 30.31 -23.92 -12.76
C GLY A 270 28.80 -24.03 -12.54
N VAL A 271 28.03 -23.58 -13.52
CA VAL A 271 26.55 -23.51 -13.45
C VAL A 271 25.87 -24.83 -13.04
N LYS A 272 26.47 -25.98 -13.36
CA LYS A 272 25.94 -27.30 -12.98
C LYS A 272 26.01 -27.60 -11.48
N ALA A 273 26.79 -26.84 -10.71
CA ALA A 273 26.92 -27.00 -9.25
C ALA A 273 25.87 -26.21 -8.47
N ILE A 274 25.05 -25.39 -9.14
CA ILE A 274 24.07 -24.51 -8.48
C ILE A 274 22.96 -25.35 -7.85
N THR A 275 22.75 -25.17 -6.55
CA THR A 275 21.61 -25.69 -5.80
C THR A 275 20.52 -24.65 -5.67
N VAL A 276 19.30 -25.05 -5.25
CA VAL A 276 18.21 -24.13 -4.92
C VAL A 276 18.62 -23.17 -3.80
N GLN A 277 19.39 -23.68 -2.82
CA GLN A 277 19.85 -22.85 -1.69
C GLN A 277 20.86 -21.80 -2.15
N ASP A 278 21.73 -22.11 -3.12
CA ASP A 278 22.65 -21.13 -3.69
C ASP A 278 21.91 -19.96 -4.35
N ASP A 279 20.81 -20.23 -5.04
CA ASP A 279 20.01 -19.18 -5.65
C ASP A 279 19.33 -18.28 -4.61
N HIS A 280 18.82 -18.85 -3.51
CA HIS A 280 18.24 -18.09 -2.40
C HIS A 280 19.31 -17.23 -1.71
N ASP A 281 20.46 -17.80 -1.36
CA ASP A 281 21.53 -17.10 -0.67
C ASP A 281 22.16 -16.01 -1.55
N PHE A 282 22.26 -16.24 -2.86
CA PHE A 282 22.73 -15.22 -3.78
C PHE A 282 21.75 -14.09 -3.97
N LEU A 283 20.44 -14.38 -4.00
CA LEU A 283 19.40 -13.34 -4.04
C LEU A 283 19.51 -12.47 -2.77
N GLU A 284 19.65 -13.09 -1.59
CA GLU A 284 19.87 -12.36 -0.34
C GLU A 284 21.13 -11.47 -0.43
N PHE A 285 22.22 -11.98 -0.97
CA PHE A 285 23.46 -11.23 -1.16
C PHE A 285 23.29 -10.01 -2.06
N VAL A 286 22.57 -10.14 -3.19
CA VAL A 286 22.26 -9.03 -4.11
C VAL A 286 21.42 -7.96 -3.41
N VAL A 287 20.35 -8.39 -2.75
CA VAL A 287 19.41 -7.49 -2.05
C VAL A 287 20.09 -6.77 -0.89
N ALA A 288 20.81 -7.49 -0.03
CA ALA A 288 21.54 -6.91 1.10
C ALA A 288 22.58 -5.88 0.63
N ARG A 289 23.32 -6.18 -0.46
CA ARG A 289 24.30 -5.25 -1.02
C ARG A 289 23.65 -3.97 -1.50
N TYR A 290 22.52 -4.07 -2.22
CA TYR A 290 21.78 -2.91 -2.70
C TYR A 290 21.32 -2.04 -1.53
N PHE A 291 20.59 -2.61 -0.56
CA PHE A 291 20.05 -1.85 0.55
C PHE A 291 21.13 -1.27 1.46
N ARG A 292 22.22 -1.98 1.68
CA ARG A 292 23.36 -1.47 2.46
C ARG A 292 23.97 -0.21 1.83
N ILE A 293 24.22 -0.23 0.52
CA ILE A 293 24.81 0.92 -0.21
C ILE A 293 23.87 2.11 -0.17
N VAL A 294 22.60 1.90 -0.54
CA VAL A 294 21.62 2.98 -0.65
C VAL A 294 21.24 3.55 0.72
N ALA A 295 21.05 2.70 1.73
CA ALA A 295 20.78 3.15 3.09
C ALA A 295 21.91 4.00 3.67
N ALA A 296 23.17 3.60 3.45
CA ALA A 296 24.32 4.39 3.87
C ALA A 296 24.33 5.78 3.23
N ALA A 297 24.05 5.85 1.93
CA ALA A 297 23.96 7.12 1.20
C ALA A 297 22.80 7.99 1.70
N ILE A 298 21.60 7.44 1.87
CA ILE A 298 20.43 8.17 2.38
C ILE A 298 20.72 8.72 3.77
N LYS A 299 21.13 7.87 4.73
CA LYS A 299 21.30 8.28 6.12
C LYS A 299 22.48 9.22 6.35
N LYS A 300 23.44 9.26 5.43
CA LYS A 300 24.53 10.26 5.45
C LYS A 300 24.03 11.71 5.22
N TYR A 301 23.05 11.88 4.33
CA TYR A 301 22.57 13.21 3.94
C TYR A 301 21.23 13.57 4.55
N ASP A 302 20.42 12.58 4.93
CA ASP A 302 19.19 12.72 5.68
C ASP A 302 19.06 11.65 6.77
N PRO A 303 19.58 11.90 7.97
CA PRO A 303 19.46 10.97 9.09
C PRO A 303 18.08 10.99 9.77
N ASN A 304 17.24 11.98 9.47
CA ASN A 304 16.01 12.26 10.22
C ASN A 304 14.79 11.47 9.70
N HIS A 305 14.70 11.29 8.38
CA HIS A 305 13.50 10.70 7.78
C HIS A 305 13.63 9.19 7.56
N LEU A 306 12.47 8.54 7.44
CA LEU A 306 12.39 7.10 7.25
C LEU A 306 12.95 6.68 5.88
N TYR A 307 13.69 5.59 5.86
CA TYR A 307 13.98 4.87 4.62
C TYR A 307 12.90 3.81 4.39
N LEU A 308 12.08 4.03 3.38
CA LEU A 308 10.88 3.26 3.09
C LEU A 308 11.11 2.09 2.11
N GLY A 309 12.36 1.86 1.68
CA GLY A 309 12.70 0.77 0.77
C GLY A 309 12.43 1.09 -0.71
N SER A 310 12.21 0.03 -1.52
CA SER A 310 12.16 0.09 -2.98
C SER A 310 10.82 -0.37 -3.58
N ARG A 311 9.73 -0.36 -2.82
CA ARG A 311 8.38 -0.68 -3.29
C ARG A 311 8.33 -2.05 -3.98
N PHE A 312 8.53 -3.11 -3.21
CA PHE A 312 8.59 -4.49 -3.69
C PHE A 312 7.34 -4.92 -4.46
N TYR A 313 7.53 -5.72 -5.51
CA TYR A 313 6.46 -6.13 -6.41
C TYR A 313 6.63 -7.55 -6.95
N GLY A 314 5.55 -8.13 -7.46
CA GLY A 314 5.55 -9.31 -8.30
C GLY A 314 6.02 -10.58 -7.62
N ARG A 315 6.86 -11.36 -8.32
CA ARG A 315 7.35 -12.68 -7.86
C ARG A 315 8.18 -12.60 -6.60
N GLY A 316 8.88 -11.48 -6.38
CA GLY A 316 9.71 -11.25 -5.19
C GLY A 316 8.94 -11.27 -3.88
N LEU A 317 7.65 -10.94 -3.90
CA LEU A 317 6.79 -10.96 -2.71
C LEU A 317 6.60 -12.34 -2.08
N SER A 318 7.01 -13.42 -2.77
CA SER A 318 6.97 -14.79 -2.28
C SER A 318 8.33 -15.33 -1.84
N ALA A 319 9.37 -14.47 -1.83
CA ALA A 319 10.74 -14.82 -1.47
C ALA A 319 11.12 -14.22 -0.11
N PRO A 320 11.05 -14.98 1.00
CA PRO A 320 11.34 -14.48 2.35
C PRO A 320 12.74 -13.85 2.46
N GLU A 321 13.72 -14.40 1.76
CA GLU A 321 15.10 -13.94 1.71
C GLU A 321 15.24 -12.45 1.31
N ILE A 322 14.31 -11.91 0.53
CA ILE A 322 14.32 -10.50 0.15
C ILE A 322 14.02 -9.62 1.37
N PHE A 323 13.06 -10.02 2.20
CA PHE A 323 12.65 -9.27 3.39
C PHE A 323 13.70 -9.38 4.50
N GLN A 324 14.30 -10.56 4.66
CA GLN A 324 15.43 -10.79 5.57
C GLN A 324 16.62 -9.90 5.21
N ALA A 325 16.96 -9.83 3.92
CA ALA A 325 18.08 -9.04 3.44
C ALA A 325 17.85 -7.53 3.54
N ALA A 326 16.62 -7.05 3.30
CA ALA A 326 16.28 -5.63 3.33
C ALA A 326 16.08 -5.09 4.76
N GLY A 327 15.49 -5.89 5.64
CA GLY A 327 15.07 -5.51 6.99
C GLY A 327 16.10 -4.75 7.82
N PRO A 328 17.39 -5.17 7.86
CA PRO A 328 18.44 -4.46 8.61
C PRO A 328 18.70 -3.02 8.14
N PHE A 329 18.31 -2.67 6.94
CA PHE A 329 18.69 -1.41 6.29
C PHE A 329 17.54 -0.41 6.13
N VAL A 330 16.28 -0.86 6.17
CA VAL A 330 15.10 -0.03 6.01
C VAL A 330 14.38 0.22 7.33
N ASP A 331 13.60 1.28 7.41
CA ASP A 331 12.73 1.56 8.56
C ASP A 331 11.33 0.96 8.38
N VAL A 332 10.90 0.82 7.12
CA VAL A 332 9.59 0.30 6.70
C VAL A 332 9.76 -0.54 5.43
N ILE A 333 9.04 -1.64 5.33
CA ILE A 333 8.93 -2.41 4.09
C ILE A 333 7.78 -1.84 3.25
N SER A 334 8.07 -1.35 2.06
CA SER A 334 7.06 -0.86 1.11
C SER A 334 6.73 -1.90 0.04
N VAL A 335 5.44 -2.07 -0.27
CA VAL A 335 4.95 -3.12 -1.18
C VAL A 335 3.90 -2.56 -2.13
N ASN A 336 4.08 -2.79 -3.44
CA ASN A 336 3.05 -2.63 -4.46
C ASN A 336 2.24 -3.93 -4.51
N TYR A 337 1.06 -3.94 -3.88
CA TYR A 337 0.33 -5.16 -3.59
C TYR A 337 -0.84 -5.39 -4.54
N TYR A 338 -0.53 -6.04 -5.66
CA TYR A 338 -1.51 -6.41 -6.67
C TYR A 338 -1.93 -7.89 -6.58
N ASN A 339 -2.90 -8.28 -7.40
CA ASN A 339 -3.43 -9.64 -7.51
C ASN A 339 -4.04 -10.22 -6.21
N ALA A 340 -4.41 -9.36 -5.26
CA ALA A 340 -5.16 -9.72 -4.07
C ALA A 340 -6.47 -8.93 -4.04
N TRP A 341 -7.60 -9.60 -3.78
CA TRP A 341 -8.88 -8.93 -3.54
C TRP A 341 -8.99 -8.51 -2.07
N THR A 342 -8.57 -9.40 -1.18
CA THR A 342 -8.39 -9.15 0.24
C THR A 342 -6.91 -9.37 0.57
N PRO A 343 -6.27 -8.52 1.38
CA PRO A 343 -4.90 -8.74 1.82
C PRO A 343 -4.77 -10.11 2.51
N ASP A 344 -3.78 -10.88 2.10
CA ASP A 344 -3.48 -12.17 2.72
C ASP A 344 -2.75 -11.94 4.06
N ALA A 345 -3.45 -12.24 5.16
CA ALA A 345 -2.94 -12.03 6.51
C ALA A 345 -1.66 -12.84 6.79
N ALA A 346 -1.56 -14.06 6.28
CA ALA A 346 -0.37 -14.91 6.46
C ALA A 346 0.85 -14.34 5.72
N ARG A 347 0.62 -13.79 4.52
CA ARG A 347 1.65 -13.14 3.72
C ARG A 347 2.15 -11.84 4.39
N LEU A 348 1.24 -10.99 4.86
CA LEU A 348 1.58 -9.78 5.61
C LEU A 348 2.40 -10.12 6.88
N ALA A 349 1.97 -11.13 7.64
CA ALA A 349 2.69 -11.60 8.82
C ALA A 349 4.08 -12.19 8.47
N THR A 350 4.20 -12.84 7.31
CA THR A 350 5.51 -13.33 6.83
C THR A 350 6.46 -12.19 6.51
N TRP A 351 6.01 -11.17 5.77
CA TRP A 351 6.86 -10.02 5.45
C TRP A 351 7.35 -9.29 6.72
N GLU A 352 6.46 -9.09 7.71
CA GLU A 352 6.84 -8.50 9.00
C GLU A 352 7.82 -9.38 9.79
N ARG A 353 7.55 -10.68 9.88
CA ARG A 353 8.40 -11.63 10.62
C ARG A 353 9.81 -11.69 10.05
N GLU A 354 9.94 -11.76 8.72
CA GLU A 354 11.23 -11.89 8.06
C GLU A 354 12.02 -10.58 8.04
N SER A 355 11.36 -9.44 7.92
CA SER A 355 12.04 -8.15 7.92
C SER A 355 12.20 -7.53 9.30
N HIS A 356 11.39 -7.92 10.30
CA HIS A 356 11.22 -7.23 11.59
C HIS A 356 10.83 -5.75 11.44
N LYS A 357 10.06 -5.42 10.40
CA LYS A 357 9.64 -4.06 10.08
C LYS A 357 8.15 -3.99 9.78
N PRO A 358 7.51 -2.82 10.00
CA PRO A 358 6.13 -2.60 9.57
C PRO A 358 6.02 -2.57 8.06
N ILE A 359 4.79 -2.78 7.58
CA ILE A 359 4.48 -2.84 6.15
C ILE A 359 3.70 -1.59 5.74
N LEU A 360 4.12 -0.93 4.66
CA LEU A 360 3.41 0.15 3.98
C LEU A 360 3.00 -0.35 2.58
N ILE A 361 1.72 -0.33 2.27
CA ILE A 361 1.23 -0.71 0.95
C ILE A 361 1.24 0.53 0.06
N THR A 362 2.08 0.55 -0.97
CA THR A 362 2.40 1.75 -1.74
C THR A 362 1.77 1.82 -3.12
N GLU A 363 1.18 0.72 -3.61
CA GLU A 363 0.31 0.70 -4.77
C GLU A 363 -0.72 -0.42 -4.69
N TRP A 364 -1.96 -0.08 -4.97
CA TRP A 364 -3.09 -0.98 -5.20
C TRP A 364 -4.27 -0.18 -5.74
N TYR A 365 -5.12 -0.79 -6.56
CA TYR A 365 -6.33 -0.17 -7.11
C TYR A 365 -7.24 -1.19 -7.77
N ALA A 366 -8.47 -0.76 -8.07
CA ALA A 366 -9.37 -1.41 -9.02
C ALA A 366 -9.79 -0.42 -10.11
N LYS A 367 -10.16 -0.95 -11.28
CA LYS A 367 -10.60 -0.24 -12.48
C LYS A 367 -12.11 -0.42 -12.65
N GLY A 368 -12.86 0.63 -12.98
CA GLY A 368 -14.30 0.57 -13.26
C GLY A 368 -14.60 0.57 -14.75
N MET A 369 -15.44 -0.35 -15.22
CA MET A 369 -15.88 -0.37 -16.63
C MET A 369 -16.72 0.85 -17.00
N ASP A 370 -17.47 1.37 -16.04
CA ASP A 370 -18.33 2.55 -16.19
C ASP A 370 -17.57 3.88 -16.31
N SER A 371 -16.24 3.85 -16.23
CA SER A 371 -15.39 5.03 -16.49
C SER A 371 -15.33 5.44 -17.97
N GLY A 372 -15.69 4.55 -18.89
CA GLY A 372 -15.51 4.72 -20.31
C GLY A 372 -14.07 4.52 -20.82
N MET A 373 -13.12 4.20 -19.96
CA MET A 373 -11.73 3.89 -20.34
C MET A 373 -11.60 2.44 -20.83
N GLY A 374 -10.60 2.16 -21.67
CA GLY A 374 -10.36 0.82 -22.23
C GLY A 374 -9.98 -0.24 -21.19
N ASN A 375 -9.29 0.16 -20.10
CA ASN A 375 -8.87 -0.69 -18.99
C ASN A 375 -8.02 -1.91 -19.38
N THR A 376 -7.33 -1.87 -20.54
CA THR A 376 -6.52 -2.99 -21.04
C THR A 376 -5.17 -3.09 -20.33
N GLY A 377 -4.63 -1.95 -19.85
CA GLY A 377 -3.40 -1.86 -19.09
C GLY A 377 -3.59 -2.04 -17.58
N GLY A 378 -2.45 -2.13 -16.87
CA GLY A 378 -2.37 -2.11 -15.40
C GLY A 378 -2.72 -3.41 -14.69
N ALA A 379 -2.22 -3.51 -13.45
CA ALA A 379 -2.29 -4.72 -12.63
C ALA A 379 -3.51 -4.81 -11.71
N GLY A 380 -4.27 -3.71 -11.51
CA GLY A 380 -5.45 -3.71 -10.65
C GLY A 380 -6.64 -4.46 -11.22
N TRP A 381 -7.50 -4.96 -10.34
CA TRP A 381 -8.73 -5.65 -10.71
C TRP A 381 -9.65 -4.77 -11.55
N LEU A 382 -10.38 -5.39 -12.48
CA LEU A 382 -11.46 -4.76 -13.23
C LEU A 382 -12.80 -5.14 -12.59
N VAL A 383 -13.58 -4.15 -12.22
CA VAL A 383 -14.95 -4.28 -11.71
C VAL A 383 -15.93 -3.54 -12.62
N LYS A 384 -17.24 -3.74 -12.44
CA LYS A 384 -18.25 -3.16 -13.31
C LYS A 384 -18.46 -1.67 -13.07
N THR A 385 -18.41 -1.24 -11.81
CA THR A 385 -18.83 0.11 -11.41
C THR A 385 -17.86 0.80 -10.43
N GLN A 386 -17.96 2.14 -10.34
CA GLN A 386 -17.24 2.93 -9.34
C GLN A 386 -17.66 2.60 -7.90
N ARG A 387 -18.88 2.11 -7.71
CA ARG A 387 -19.34 1.59 -6.42
C ARG A 387 -18.53 0.35 -6.01
N GLU A 388 -18.36 -0.60 -6.91
CA GLU A 388 -17.57 -1.81 -6.65
C GLU A 388 -16.08 -1.50 -6.46
N ARG A 389 -15.55 -0.44 -7.11
CA ARG A 389 -14.22 0.10 -6.78
C ARG A 389 -14.15 0.54 -5.31
N GLY A 390 -15.20 1.20 -4.83
CA GLY A 390 -15.32 1.62 -3.43
C GLY A 390 -15.44 0.45 -2.47
N GLU A 391 -16.21 -0.58 -2.80
CA GLU A 391 -16.35 -1.81 -2.01
C GLU A 391 -15.03 -2.59 -1.94
N PHE A 392 -14.26 -2.64 -3.05
CA PHE A 392 -12.89 -3.16 -3.05
C PHE A 392 -11.98 -2.37 -2.11
N TYR A 393 -12.06 -1.02 -2.14
CA TYR A 393 -11.27 -0.16 -1.26
C TYR A 393 -11.54 -0.46 0.21
N GLU A 394 -12.82 -0.53 0.61
CA GLU A 394 -13.18 -0.85 1.99
C GLU A 394 -12.69 -2.24 2.38
N ASN A 395 -12.94 -3.27 1.55
CA ASN A 395 -12.54 -4.64 1.83
C ASN A 395 -11.03 -4.78 2.03
N PHE A 396 -10.25 -4.18 1.12
CA PHE A 396 -8.79 -4.24 1.18
C PHE A 396 -8.25 -3.51 2.41
N THR A 397 -8.75 -2.30 2.66
CA THR A 397 -8.34 -1.49 3.81
C THR A 397 -8.69 -2.16 5.14
N LEU A 398 -9.87 -2.77 5.28
CA LEU A 398 -10.24 -3.54 6.47
C LEU A 398 -9.23 -4.67 6.75
N GLY A 399 -8.82 -5.42 5.72
CA GLY A 399 -7.79 -6.44 5.87
C GLY A 399 -6.43 -5.89 6.30
N LEU A 400 -6.05 -4.71 5.81
CA LEU A 400 -4.82 -4.03 6.25
C LEU A 400 -4.89 -3.61 7.72
N LEU A 401 -6.00 -3.01 8.16
CA LEU A 401 -6.20 -2.58 9.54
C LEU A 401 -6.22 -3.77 10.53
N GLU A 402 -6.83 -4.88 10.12
CA GLU A 402 -6.91 -6.11 10.91
C GLU A 402 -5.54 -6.79 11.09
N SER A 403 -4.64 -6.66 10.11
CA SER A 403 -3.33 -7.33 10.09
C SER A 403 -2.40 -6.94 11.24
N LYS A 404 -2.56 -5.77 11.85
CA LYS A 404 -1.71 -5.17 12.90
C LYS A 404 -0.27 -4.84 12.48
N VAL A 405 0.15 -5.23 11.29
CA VAL A 405 1.51 -5.00 10.77
C VAL A 405 1.57 -3.88 9.74
N CYS A 406 0.41 -3.52 9.15
CA CYS A 406 0.32 -2.43 8.19
C CYS A 406 0.23 -1.07 8.90
N VAL A 407 1.11 -0.14 8.51
CA VAL A 407 1.17 1.23 9.05
C VAL A 407 0.64 2.29 8.08
N GLY A 408 0.05 1.86 6.98
CA GLY A 408 -0.59 2.75 6.02
C GLY A 408 -0.66 2.18 4.61
N TRP A 409 -1.27 2.94 3.75
CA TRP A 409 -1.44 2.61 2.34
C TRP A 409 -1.49 3.86 1.48
N ASP A 410 -1.11 3.71 0.18
CA ASP A 410 -1.24 4.72 -0.86
C ASP A 410 -2.09 4.15 -2.00
N TRP A 411 -3.22 4.80 -2.31
CA TRP A 411 -4.02 4.46 -3.47
C TRP A 411 -3.34 4.88 -4.78
N PHE A 412 -3.26 4.00 -5.75
CA PHE A 412 -2.73 4.30 -7.07
C PHE A 412 -3.86 4.50 -8.09
N LYS A 413 -4.23 5.78 -8.41
CA LYS A 413 -3.56 7.03 -8.17
C LYS A 413 -4.54 8.23 -8.07
N TYR A 414 -4.01 9.48 -8.07
CA TYR A 414 -4.82 10.69 -7.95
C TYR A 414 -5.77 10.91 -9.12
N ILE A 415 -5.28 10.88 -10.37
CA ILE A 415 -6.05 11.24 -11.56
C ILE A 415 -5.81 10.23 -12.68
N ASP A 416 -6.83 9.87 -13.44
CA ASP A 416 -6.68 9.05 -14.64
C ASP A 416 -5.80 9.75 -15.67
N ASN A 417 -5.03 8.97 -16.41
CA ASN A 417 -4.28 9.50 -17.54
C ASN A 417 -5.22 9.84 -18.69
N ASP A 418 -4.74 10.71 -19.60
CA ASP A 418 -5.41 10.95 -20.85
C ASP A 418 -5.08 9.81 -21.82
N PRO A 419 -6.07 9.04 -22.32
CA PRO A 419 -5.82 7.96 -23.27
C PRO A 419 -5.16 8.42 -24.58
N ALA A 420 -5.29 9.71 -24.92
CA ALA A 420 -4.63 10.31 -26.08
C ALA A 420 -3.14 10.58 -25.86
N ASP A 421 -2.64 10.52 -24.62
CA ASP A 421 -1.23 10.71 -24.31
C ASP A 421 -0.42 9.45 -24.65
N THR A 422 0.22 9.47 -25.82
CA THR A 422 1.06 8.36 -26.29
C THR A 422 2.41 8.26 -25.56
N LYS A 423 2.79 9.26 -24.76
CA LYS A 423 4.02 9.27 -23.95
C LYS A 423 3.83 8.66 -22.56
N THR A 424 2.59 8.52 -22.14
CA THR A 424 2.27 7.87 -20.88
C THR A 424 2.66 6.39 -20.92
N ASP A 425 3.19 5.89 -19.81
CA ASP A 425 3.46 4.48 -19.59
C ASP A 425 2.27 3.59 -19.97
N LEU A 426 2.52 2.50 -20.70
CA LEU A 426 1.50 1.60 -21.23
C LEU A 426 0.63 0.98 -20.13
N SER A 427 1.16 0.76 -18.92
CA SER A 427 0.39 0.23 -17.79
C SER A 427 -0.65 1.22 -17.28
N ASN A 428 -0.52 2.50 -17.62
CA ASN A 428 -1.36 3.58 -17.12
C ASN A 428 -2.31 4.18 -18.16
N ARG A 429 -1.95 4.12 -19.45
CA ARG A 429 -2.55 4.93 -20.51
C ARG A 429 -4.07 4.89 -20.55
N ASP A 430 -4.68 3.71 -20.51
CA ASP A 430 -6.10 3.49 -20.67
C ASP A 430 -6.81 2.94 -19.42
N SER A 431 -6.16 3.00 -18.26
CA SER A 431 -6.64 2.38 -17.04
C SER A 431 -7.28 3.38 -16.10
N ASN A 432 -8.53 3.11 -15.68
CA ASN A 432 -9.22 3.87 -14.64
C ASN A 432 -8.64 3.58 -13.26
N LYS A 433 -7.72 4.40 -12.84
CA LYS A 433 -7.02 4.29 -11.54
C LYS A 433 -7.33 5.47 -10.62
N GLY A 434 -7.72 6.61 -11.23
CA GLY A 434 -7.89 7.89 -10.56
C GLY A 434 -8.98 7.91 -9.51
N LEU A 435 -8.83 8.81 -8.57
CA LEU A 435 -9.91 9.38 -7.76
C LEU A 435 -10.77 10.30 -8.63
N PHE A 436 -10.14 10.89 -9.62
CA PHE A 436 -10.70 11.82 -10.60
C PHE A 436 -10.39 11.35 -12.03
N ASN A 437 -11.27 11.67 -12.95
CA ASN A 437 -10.98 11.49 -14.36
C ASN A 437 -9.99 12.56 -14.87
N ASN A 438 -9.54 12.46 -16.13
CA ASN A 438 -8.57 13.38 -16.74
C ASN A 438 -9.07 14.83 -16.93
N ARG A 439 -10.32 15.13 -16.50
CA ARG A 439 -10.92 16.46 -16.41
C ARG A 439 -11.09 16.96 -14.98
N PHE A 440 -10.51 16.26 -14.00
CA PHE A 440 -10.63 16.53 -12.57
C PHE A 440 -12.06 16.38 -12.02
N GLU A 441 -12.92 15.61 -12.68
CA GLU A 441 -14.25 15.27 -12.20
C GLU A 441 -14.16 14.05 -11.25
N PRO A 442 -14.78 14.10 -10.07
CA PRO A 442 -14.65 13.04 -9.06
C PRO A 442 -15.46 11.79 -9.40
N TYR A 443 -14.94 10.62 -9.09
CA TYR A 443 -15.68 9.37 -9.06
C TYR A 443 -16.42 9.23 -7.71
N LEU A 444 -17.55 9.93 -7.55
CA LEU A 444 -18.24 10.08 -6.27
C LEU A 444 -18.51 8.77 -5.53
N PRO A 445 -19.01 7.67 -6.14
CA PRO A 445 -19.27 6.43 -5.39
C PRO A 445 -18.00 5.80 -4.79
N LEU A 446 -16.85 5.93 -5.48
CA LEU A 446 -15.56 5.52 -4.96
C LEU A 446 -15.15 6.41 -3.77
N LEU A 447 -15.24 7.74 -3.95
CA LEU A 447 -14.80 8.70 -2.93
C LEU A 447 -15.61 8.62 -1.64
N GLU A 448 -16.91 8.34 -1.73
CA GLU A 448 -17.79 8.13 -0.57
C GLU A 448 -17.33 6.93 0.27
N SER A 449 -16.98 5.81 -0.37
CA SER A 449 -16.44 4.64 0.32
C SER A 449 -15.08 4.92 0.95
N MET A 450 -14.19 5.61 0.22
CA MET A 450 -12.89 6.02 0.76
C MET A 450 -13.04 6.91 1.98
N LYS A 451 -13.88 7.94 1.90
CA LYS A 451 -14.18 8.83 3.01
C LYS A 451 -14.68 8.07 4.23
N ARG A 452 -15.63 7.16 4.01
CA ARG A 452 -16.25 6.38 5.09
C ARG A 452 -15.25 5.62 5.93
N ILE A 453 -14.30 4.93 5.29
CA ILE A 453 -13.31 4.12 6.00
C ILE A 453 -12.12 4.94 6.51
N ASN A 454 -11.61 5.90 5.72
CA ASN A 454 -10.47 6.71 6.09
C ASN A 454 -10.73 7.53 7.36
N GLN A 455 -11.94 8.08 7.50
CA GLN A 455 -12.36 8.87 8.66
C GLN A 455 -12.67 8.04 9.89
N ARG A 456 -12.61 6.71 9.81
CA ARG A 456 -12.84 5.75 10.91
C ARG A 456 -11.65 4.81 11.13
N ALA A 457 -10.53 5.05 10.48
CA ALA A 457 -9.42 4.10 10.48
C ALA A 457 -8.92 3.78 11.90
N TYR A 458 -8.83 4.77 12.78
CA TYR A 458 -8.38 4.56 14.15
C TYR A 458 -9.46 3.88 15.02
N SER A 459 -10.72 4.24 14.86
CA SER A 459 -11.84 3.57 15.53
C SER A 459 -11.96 2.09 15.10
N LEU A 460 -11.75 1.81 13.81
CA LEU A 460 -11.70 0.44 13.29
C LEU A 460 -10.50 -0.35 13.83
N ILE A 461 -9.35 0.29 14.04
CA ILE A 461 -8.23 -0.36 14.75
C ILE A 461 -8.62 -0.76 16.16
N GLN A 462 -9.31 0.12 16.91
CA GLN A 462 -9.78 -0.21 18.26
C GLN A 462 -10.77 -1.37 18.24
N TYR A 463 -11.66 -1.40 17.24
CA TYR A 463 -12.57 -2.51 17.01
C TYR A 463 -11.82 -3.83 16.80
N PHE A 464 -10.86 -3.90 15.88
CA PHE A 464 -10.07 -5.10 15.60
C PHE A 464 -9.14 -5.51 16.76
N ASP A 465 -8.71 -4.57 17.58
CA ASP A 465 -7.91 -4.86 18.76
C ASP A 465 -8.75 -5.24 20.00
N GLY A 466 -10.09 -5.31 19.84
CA GLY A 466 -11.00 -5.68 20.93
C GLY A 466 -11.15 -4.60 22.02
N LYS A 467 -10.80 -3.34 21.69
CA LYS A 467 -10.89 -2.20 22.62
C LYS A 467 -12.14 -1.37 22.43
N SER A 468 -12.93 -1.67 21.39
CA SER A 468 -14.20 -0.96 21.16
C SER A 468 -15.23 -1.35 22.23
N PRO A 469 -16.00 -0.39 22.77
CA PRO A 469 -17.12 -0.68 23.67
C PRO A 469 -18.15 -1.64 23.08
N LEU A 470 -18.21 -1.77 21.76
CA LEU A 470 -19.11 -2.67 21.03
C LEU A 470 -18.55 -4.09 20.93
N ALA A 471 -17.24 -4.27 20.88
CA ALA A 471 -16.59 -5.58 20.88
C ALA A 471 -16.78 -6.35 22.21
N SER A 472 -17.03 -5.64 23.32
CA SER A 472 -17.29 -6.25 24.64
C SER A 472 -18.71 -6.78 24.81
N LYS A 473 -19.59 -6.62 23.82
CA LYS A 473 -21.00 -7.06 23.85
C LYS A 473 -21.29 -8.28 22.96
N LEU A 474 -20.26 -8.83 22.32
CA LEU A 474 -20.32 -10.08 21.54
C LEU A 474 -19.70 -11.24 22.34
#